data_74d559b8ddbe7e4fc35edcacf12d9982
#
_entry.id   74d559b8ddbe7e4fc35edcacf12d9982
#
_cell.length_a   1.000
_cell.length_b   1.000
_cell.length_c   1.000
_cell.angle_alpha   90.00
_cell.angle_beta   90.00
_cell.angle_gamma   90.00
#
_symmetry.space_group_name_H-M   'P 1'
#
loop_
_entity.id
_entity.type
_entity.pdbx_description
1 polymer ?
#
loop_
_entity_poly.entity_id
_entity_poly.type
_entity_poly.pdbx_seq_one_letter_code
_entity_poly.pdbx_strand_id
1 'polypeptide(L)'
;MSKSVLQTIRAGMDSFSKGQKRIAAFILDNYDRAAFMTAAKLGETTSVSESTVVRFAAQLGYDGYPDMQKALQELIRGRLTSIQRIQVSRDQMTGSDILGSVMQRDMNGIHDVIERLDRVEFERVVDKLLHAKHIYILGVRSSSFLAGYLNFYLHLIFKNVTLVLSSAAGEIYEQLVHIGPGDVLVSISFPRYSKMAIHAVEFARRRGGDVVAVTDSPMSPMYKMASASLLASSDMISFVDSMVAPMSLLNALILAVGQQRRDELSATLAEMEQVWSKYSIFGKEDDE
;
A
#
# COMPACT_ATOMS: atom_id res chain seq x y z
N MET A 1 -16.61 6.40 12.74
CA MET A 1 -16.54 6.40 11.25
C MET A 1 -16.26 7.83 10.79
N SER A 2 -15.06 8.12 10.32
CA SER A 2 -14.73 9.43 9.74
C SER A 2 -15.55 9.62 8.45
N LYS A 3 -16.31 10.73 8.38
CA LYS A 3 -17.06 11.07 7.15
C LYS A 3 -16.05 11.37 6.04
N SER A 4 -16.29 10.88 4.83
CA SER A 4 -15.48 11.24 3.66
C SER A 4 -15.50 12.77 3.48
N VAL A 5 -14.36 13.35 3.06
CA VAL A 5 -14.25 14.79 2.79
C VAL A 5 -15.40 15.31 1.90
N LEU A 6 -15.82 14.57 0.87
CA LEU A 6 -16.96 14.96 0.03
C LEU A 6 -18.31 14.91 0.76
N GLN A 7 -18.47 13.99 1.70
CA GLN A 7 -19.69 13.96 2.55
C GLN A 7 -19.71 15.13 3.53
N THR A 8 -18.56 15.50 4.09
CA THR A 8 -18.43 16.67 4.97
C THR A 8 -18.72 17.96 4.20
N ILE A 9 -18.18 18.09 2.97
CA ILE A 9 -18.47 19.24 2.09
C ILE A 9 -19.97 19.33 1.77
N ARG A 10 -20.62 18.23 1.38
CA ARG A 10 -22.07 18.22 1.08
C ARG A 10 -22.90 18.60 2.30
N ALA A 11 -22.57 18.11 3.48
CA ALA A 11 -23.29 18.41 4.72
C ALA A 11 -23.10 19.86 5.17
N GLY A 12 -21.98 20.51 4.83
CA GLY A 12 -21.68 21.89 5.19
C GLY A 12 -22.18 22.95 4.21
N MET A 13 -22.77 22.57 3.06
CA MET A 13 -23.12 23.48 1.96
C MET A 13 -23.94 24.70 2.37
N ASP A 14 -24.89 24.53 3.30
CA ASP A 14 -25.78 25.63 3.73
C ASP A 14 -25.04 26.64 4.58
N SER A 15 -24.02 26.23 5.36
CA SER A 15 -23.24 27.07 6.28
C SER A 15 -22.11 27.85 5.59
N PHE A 16 -21.77 27.50 4.33
CA PHE A 16 -20.64 28.09 3.63
C PHE A 16 -20.94 29.49 3.10
N SER A 17 -19.96 30.38 3.20
CA SER A 17 -19.98 31.68 2.56
C SER A 17 -20.01 31.55 1.03
N LYS A 18 -20.36 32.64 0.31
CA LYS A 18 -20.43 32.65 -1.17
C LYS A 18 -19.13 32.15 -1.83
N GLY A 19 -17.98 32.52 -1.30
CA GLY A 19 -16.67 32.07 -1.81
C GLY A 19 -16.43 30.59 -1.53
N GLN A 20 -16.77 30.14 -0.32
CA GLN A 20 -16.63 28.73 0.09
C GLN A 20 -17.57 27.82 -0.68
N LYS A 21 -18.79 28.27 -1.01
CA LYS A 21 -19.71 27.52 -1.87
C LYS A 21 -19.15 27.29 -3.27
N ARG A 22 -18.39 28.25 -3.83
CA ARG A 22 -17.70 28.07 -5.12
C ARG A 22 -16.60 27.02 -5.03
N ILE A 23 -15.79 27.03 -3.96
CA ILE A 23 -14.78 26.01 -3.70
C ILE A 23 -15.46 24.63 -3.56
N ALA A 24 -16.48 24.55 -2.73
CA ALA A 24 -17.23 23.31 -2.48
C ALA A 24 -17.82 22.72 -3.76
N ALA A 25 -18.51 23.54 -4.57
CA ALA A 25 -19.07 23.12 -5.84
C ALA A 25 -17.98 22.59 -6.78
N PHE A 26 -16.89 23.34 -6.96
CA PHE A 26 -15.79 22.90 -7.79
C PHE A 26 -15.19 21.57 -7.33
N ILE A 27 -14.95 21.40 -6.01
CA ILE A 27 -14.43 20.14 -5.48
C ILE A 27 -15.42 19.00 -5.69
N LEU A 28 -16.71 19.21 -5.50
CA LEU A 28 -17.72 18.16 -5.69
C LEU A 28 -17.82 17.71 -7.15
N ASP A 29 -17.66 18.63 -8.11
CA ASP A 29 -17.77 18.35 -9.54
C ASP A 29 -16.45 17.88 -10.16
N ASN A 30 -15.30 18.28 -9.58
CA ASN A 30 -13.96 18.05 -10.13
C ASN A 30 -12.97 17.58 -9.03
N TYR A 31 -13.41 16.70 -8.14
CA TYR A 31 -12.62 16.25 -7.00
C TYR A 31 -11.29 15.60 -7.41
N ASP A 32 -11.24 14.95 -8.56
CA ASP A 32 -10.05 14.35 -9.16
C ASP A 32 -8.98 15.39 -9.52
N ARG A 33 -9.39 16.56 -10.03
CA ARG A 33 -8.48 17.68 -10.31
C ARG A 33 -8.15 18.46 -9.05
N ALA A 34 -9.15 18.74 -8.21
CA ALA A 34 -9.00 19.52 -6.98
C ALA A 34 -7.98 18.90 -6.02
N ALA A 35 -7.93 17.57 -5.92
CA ALA A 35 -6.99 16.84 -5.07
C ALA A 35 -5.51 17.10 -5.39
N PHE A 36 -5.21 17.61 -6.57
CA PHE A 36 -3.83 17.87 -7.00
C PHE A 36 -3.52 19.33 -7.25
N MET A 37 -4.49 20.23 -7.02
CA MET A 37 -4.27 21.67 -7.11
C MET A 37 -3.62 22.21 -5.83
N THR A 38 -2.72 23.17 -5.96
CA THR A 38 -2.27 23.98 -4.82
C THR A 38 -3.41 24.87 -4.33
N ALA A 39 -3.32 25.37 -3.08
CA ALA A 39 -4.34 26.30 -2.54
C ALA A 39 -4.48 27.55 -3.43
N ALA A 40 -3.36 28.08 -3.92
CA ALA A 40 -3.33 29.19 -4.85
C ALA A 40 -4.06 28.86 -6.17
N LYS A 41 -3.77 27.70 -6.78
CA LYS A 41 -4.40 27.28 -8.06
C LYS A 41 -5.90 27.00 -7.90
N LEU A 42 -6.30 26.39 -6.78
CA LEU A 42 -7.73 26.19 -6.48
C LEU A 42 -8.43 27.54 -6.25
N GLY A 43 -7.78 28.48 -5.58
CA GLY A 43 -8.28 29.84 -5.37
C GLY A 43 -8.49 30.57 -6.71
N GLU A 44 -7.49 30.55 -7.58
CA GLU A 44 -7.57 31.12 -8.94
C GLU A 44 -8.73 30.51 -9.72
N THR A 45 -8.82 29.17 -9.76
CA THR A 45 -9.85 28.44 -10.50
C THR A 45 -11.26 28.73 -9.99
N THR A 46 -11.43 28.93 -8.70
CA THR A 46 -12.74 29.22 -8.08
C THR A 46 -12.98 30.70 -7.86
N SER A 47 -12.09 31.58 -8.35
CA SER A 47 -12.15 33.05 -8.20
C SER A 47 -12.28 33.49 -6.74
N VAL A 48 -11.43 32.91 -5.86
CA VAL A 48 -11.29 33.32 -4.45
C VAL A 48 -9.83 33.46 -4.10
N SER A 49 -9.51 34.09 -2.96
CA SER A 49 -8.13 34.17 -2.48
C SER A 49 -7.66 32.83 -1.92
N GLU A 50 -6.35 32.58 -1.96
CA GLU A 50 -5.71 31.41 -1.34
C GLU A 50 -6.08 31.29 0.15
N SER A 51 -6.09 32.41 0.87
CA SER A 51 -6.50 32.46 2.28
C SER A 51 -7.94 31.99 2.51
N THR A 52 -8.83 32.14 1.52
CA THR A 52 -10.20 31.61 1.59
C THR A 52 -10.20 30.09 1.44
N VAL A 53 -9.31 29.53 0.61
CA VAL A 53 -9.14 28.08 0.45
C VAL A 53 -8.61 27.45 1.74
N VAL A 54 -7.59 28.07 2.36
CA VAL A 54 -7.04 27.60 3.65
C VAL A 54 -8.11 27.64 4.75
N ARG A 55 -8.88 28.72 4.85
CA ARG A 55 -9.98 28.82 5.82
C ARG A 55 -11.10 27.82 5.55
N PHE A 56 -11.36 27.50 4.29
CA PHE A 56 -12.33 26.46 3.94
C PHE A 56 -11.90 25.08 4.44
N ALA A 57 -10.62 24.72 4.30
CA ALA A 57 -10.08 23.48 4.84
C ALA A 57 -10.21 23.42 6.39
N ALA A 58 -9.86 24.50 7.08
CA ALA A 58 -10.01 24.60 8.53
C ALA A 58 -11.48 24.48 8.98
N GLN A 59 -12.43 25.06 8.25
CA GLN A 59 -13.86 24.94 8.53
C GLN A 59 -14.39 23.50 8.37
N LEU A 60 -13.76 22.70 7.50
CA LEU A 60 -14.07 21.27 7.34
C LEU A 60 -13.42 20.40 8.42
N GLY A 61 -12.62 20.98 9.33
CA GLY A 61 -11.97 20.29 10.44
C GLY A 61 -10.57 19.75 10.13
N TYR A 62 -9.93 20.26 9.08
CA TYR A 62 -8.54 19.92 8.73
C TYR A 62 -7.56 20.95 9.29
N ASP A 63 -6.33 20.54 9.63
CA ASP A 63 -5.28 21.44 10.14
C ASP A 63 -4.81 22.49 9.10
N GLY A 64 -5.19 22.29 7.84
CA GLY A 64 -4.94 23.21 6.75
C GLY A 64 -5.26 22.60 5.40
N TYR A 65 -4.99 23.37 4.34
CA TYR A 65 -5.24 22.89 2.98
C TYR A 65 -4.46 21.63 2.62
N PRO A 66 -3.17 21.46 2.99
CA PRO A 66 -2.43 20.21 2.68
C PRO A 66 -3.07 18.97 3.28
N ASP A 67 -3.62 19.05 4.49
CA ASP A 67 -4.29 17.94 5.15
C ASP A 67 -5.61 17.57 4.43
N MET A 68 -6.41 18.57 4.09
CA MET A 68 -7.63 18.38 3.29
C MET A 68 -7.29 17.81 1.91
N GLN A 69 -6.22 18.29 1.29
CA GLN A 69 -5.75 17.81 -0.02
C GLN A 69 -5.35 16.32 0.06
N LYS A 70 -4.63 15.93 1.09
CA LYS A 70 -4.27 14.54 1.36
C LYS A 70 -5.51 13.65 1.49
N ALA A 71 -6.52 14.10 2.22
CA ALA A 71 -7.79 13.38 2.34
C ALA A 71 -8.54 13.25 1.00
N LEU A 72 -8.50 14.27 0.13
CA LEU A 72 -9.01 14.20 -1.22
C LEU A 72 -8.22 13.20 -2.09
N GLN A 73 -6.88 13.22 -2.01
CA GLN A 73 -6.01 12.30 -2.73
C GLN A 73 -6.26 10.84 -2.32
N GLU A 74 -6.41 10.56 -1.04
CA GLU A 74 -6.76 9.23 -0.54
C GLU A 74 -8.10 8.73 -1.10
N LEU A 75 -9.09 9.60 -1.18
CA LEU A 75 -10.41 9.26 -1.71
C LEU A 75 -10.37 8.83 -3.19
N ILE A 76 -9.52 9.46 -4.00
CA ILE A 76 -9.50 9.26 -5.45
C ILE A 76 -8.42 8.29 -5.91
N ARG A 77 -7.47 7.92 -5.05
CA ARG A 77 -6.35 7.01 -5.35
C ARG A 77 -6.79 5.76 -6.12
N GLY A 78 -7.90 5.16 -5.69
CA GLY A 78 -8.45 3.96 -6.31
C GLY A 78 -9.28 4.20 -7.58
N ARG A 79 -9.59 5.45 -7.94
CA ARG A 79 -10.54 5.79 -9.01
C ARG A 79 -9.89 6.36 -10.26
N LEU A 80 -8.73 7.00 -10.16
CA LEU A 80 -8.03 7.58 -11.31
C LEU A 80 -7.62 6.51 -12.32
N THR A 81 -7.94 6.75 -13.58
CA THR A 81 -7.39 5.98 -14.71
C THR A 81 -5.89 6.26 -14.87
N SER A 82 -5.15 5.39 -15.55
CA SER A 82 -3.72 5.60 -15.81
C SER A 82 -3.47 6.89 -16.60
N ILE A 83 -4.38 7.27 -17.50
CA ILE A 83 -4.28 8.52 -18.26
C ILE A 83 -4.47 9.74 -17.34
N GLN A 84 -5.47 9.71 -16.46
CA GLN A 84 -5.68 10.79 -15.48
C GLN A 84 -4.49 10.95 -14.54
N ARG A 85 -3.85 9.83 -14.12
CA ARG A 85 -2.63 9.85 -13.33
C ARG A 85 -1.47 10.56 -14.04
N ILE A 86 -1.27 10.30 -15.34
CA ILE A 86 -0.26 10.98 -16.15
C ILE A 86 -0.56 12.49 -16.24
N GLN A 87 -1.83 12.87 -16.47
CA GLN A 87 -2.21 14.29 -16.55
C GLN A 87 -1.94 15.03 -15.23
N VAL A 88 -2.32 14.43 -14.12
CA VAL A 88 -2.08 14.98 -12.78
C VAL A 88 -0.60 15.12 -12.47
N SER A 89 0.21 14.11 -12.79
CA SER A 89 1.65 14.15 -12.53
C SER A 89 2.37 15.19 -13.38
N ARG A 90 1.90 15.44 -14.61
CA ARG A 90 2.48 16.46 -15.49
C ARG A 90 2.39 17.85 -14.88
N ASP A 91 1.29 18.17 -14.22
CA ASP A 91 1.09 19.46 -13.55
C ASP A 91 1.95 19.61 -12.27
N GLN A 92 2.36 18.50 -11.66
CA GLN A 92 3.18 18.47 -10.45
C GLN A 92 4.68 18.36 -10.74
N MET A 93 5.06 17.79 -11.87
CA MET A 93 6.45 17.57 -12.30
C MET A 93 6.94 18.64 -13.28
N THR A 94 6.46 19.87 -13.19
CA THR A 94 6.90 21.01 -14.00
C THR A 94 8.31 21.50 -13.60
N GLY A 95 9.27 20.57 -13.54
CA GLY A 95 10.65 20.85 -13.22
C GLY A 95 11.56 19.77 -13.78
N SER A 96 12.83 20.10 -13.97
CA SER A 96 13.83 19.26 -14.63
C SER A 96 14.36 18.09 -13.76
N ASP A 97 14.04 18.03 -12.45
CA ASP A 97 14.59 17.04 -11.52
C ASP A 97 13.56 15.95 -11.13
N ILE A 98 13.33 15.04 -12.05
CA ILE A 98 12.50 13.86 -11.80
C ILE A 98 13.14 12.95 -10.74
N LEU A 99 14.46 12.77 -10.81
CA LEU A 99 15.20 11.89 -9.90
C LEU A 99 15.05 12.35 -8.45
N GLY A 100 15.39 13.62 -8.17
CA GLY A 100 15.26 14.16 -6.81
C GLY A 100 13.82 14.12 -6.29
N SER A 101 12.84 14.42 -7.15
CA SER A 101 11.41 14.35 -6.79
C SER A 101 10.97 12.94 -6.42
N VAL A 102 11.41 11.92 -7.15
CA VAL A 102 11.08 10.51 -6.83
C VAL A 102 11.72 10.11 -5.50
N MET A 103 13.04 10.34 -5.35
CA MET A 103 13.78 10.00 -4.13
C MET A 103 13.20 10.67 -2.89
N GLN A 104 12.82 11.95 -2.99
CA GLN A 104 12.21 12.67 -1.87
C GLN A 104 10.84 12.09 -1.47
N ARG A 105 10.03 11.68 -2.45
CA ARG A 105 8.74 11.02 -2.17
C ARG A 105 8.92 9.66 -1.52
N ASP A 106 9.90 8.88 -1.97
CA ASP A 106 10.21 7.58 -1.39
C ASP A 106 10.68 7.72 0.07
N MET A 107 11.55 8.71 0.35
CA MET A 107 11.96 9.04 1.72
C MET A 107 10.76 9.42 2.60
N ASN A 108 9.86 10.26 2.09
CA ASN A 108 8.66 10.66 2.82
C ASN A 108 7.75 9.45 3.09
N GLY A 109 7.61 8.54 2.12
CA GLY A 109 6.84 7.31 2.29
C GLY A 109 7.40 6.41 3.38
N ILE A 110 8.73 6.25 3.46
CA ILE A 110 9.38 5.50 4.55
C ILE A 110 9.18 6.21 5.89
N HIS A 111 9.34 7.54 5.93
CA HIS A 111 9.12 8.33 7.13
C HIS A 111 7.68 8.18 7.67
N ASP A 112 6.68 8.27 6.79
CA ASP A 112 5.26 8.03 7.12
C ASP A 112 5.05 6.63 7.74
N VAL A 113 5.75 5.59 7.25
CA VAL A 113 5.68 4.25 7.84
C VAL A 113 6.26 4.26 9.24
N ILE A 114 7.42 4.87 9.45
CA ILE A 114 8.08 4.92 10.77
C ILE A 114 7.18 5.61 11.81
N GLU A 115 6.54 6.73 11.45
CA GLU A 115 5.69 7.49 12.36
C GLU A 115 4.36 6.84 12.67
N ARG A 116 3.80 6.08 11.71
CA ARG A 116 2.45 5.51 11.83
C ARG A 116 2.43 4.02 12.13
N LEU A 117 3.60 3.38 12.19
CA LEU A 117 3.69 1.95 12.42
C LEU A 117 3.11 1.56 13.77
N ASP A 118 2.05 0.79 13.76
CA ASP A 118 1.56 0.09 14.93
C ASP A 118 2.46 -1.13 15.21
N ARG A 119 3.33 -1.00 16.23
CA ARG A 119 4.28 -2.06 16.61
C ARG A 119 3.56 -3.30 17.15
N VAL A 120 2.44 -3.14 17.83
CA VAL A 120 1.65 -4.26 18.36
C VAL A 120 1.05 -5.05 17.19
N GLU A 121 0.54 -4.36 16.18
CA GLU A 121 -0.01 -5.01 14.99
C GLU A 121 1.10 -5.66 14.14
N PHE A 122 2.29 -5.06 14.09
CA PHE A 122 3.46 -5.66 13.45
C PHE A 122 3.86 -6.98 14.14
N GLU A 123 4.00 -6.99 15.45
CA GLU A 123 4.31 -8.20 16.23
C GLU A 123 3.23 -9.26 16.06
N ARG A 124 1.96 -8.86 16.00
CA ARG A 124 0.84 -9.75 15.73
C ARG A 124 0.93 -10.43 14.36
N VAL A 125 1.39 -9.70 13.33
CA VAL A 125 1.64 -10.28 12.00
C VAL A 125 2.80 -11.27 12.05
N VAL A 126 3.90 -10.91 12.71
CA VAL A 126 5.04 -11.82 12.94
C VAL A 126 4.59 -13.11 13.61
N ASP A 127 3.83 -13.01 14.71
CA ASP A 127 3.30 -14.17 15.46
C ASP A 127 2.44 -15.08 14.58
N LYS A 128 1.53 -14.50 13.77
CA LYS A 128 0.70 -15.26 12.83
C LYS A 128 1.52 -16.06 11.82
N LEU A 129 2.59 -15.49 11.29
CA LEU A 129 3.47 -16.20 10.34
C LEU A 129 4.27 -17.31 11.02
N LEU A 130 4.75 -17.08 12.25
CA LEU A 130 5.51 -18.08 13.01
C LEU A 130 4.69 -19.33 13.36
N HIS A 131 3.38 -19.16 13.61
CA HIS A 131 2.48 -20.24 14.00
C HIS A 131 1.61 -20.80 12.85
N ALA A 132 1.80 -20.29 11.63
CA ALA A 132 1.07 -20.75 10.46
C ALA A 132 1.40 -22.20 10.10
N LYS A 133 0.39 -23.03 9.87
CA LYS A 133 0.55 -24.37 9.31
C LYS A 133 1.02 -24.29 7.86
N HIS A 134 0.45 -23.34 7.10
CA HIS A 134 0.84 -23.03 5.73
C HIS A 134 0.69 -21.54 5.49
N ILE A 135 1.64 -20.94 4.76
CA ILE A 135 1.64 -19.53 4.39
C ILE A 135 1.39 -19.42 2.90
N TYR A 136 0.28 -18.80 2.52
CA TYR A 136 -0.01 -18.42 1.13
C TYR A 136 0.29 -16.94 0.95
N ILE A 137 0.95 -16.58 -0.16
CA ILE A 137 1.30 -15.19 -0.44
C ILE A 137 0.68 -14.80 -1.77
N LEU A 138 -0.14 -13.76 -1.78
CA LEU A 138 -0.84 -13.28 -2.96
C LEU A 138 -0.55 -11.80 -3.20
N GLY A 139 -0.08 -11.49 -4.40
CA GLY A 139 -0.02 -10.16 -4.96
C GLY A 139 -0.44 -10.18 -6.42
N VAL A 140 -1.25 -9.22 -6.85
CA VAL A 140 -1.77 -9.15 -8.22
C VAL A 140 -1.19 -7.93 -8.93
N ARG A 141 -0.81 -8.05 -10.20
CA ARG A 141 -0.18 -7.00 -11.02
C ARG A 141 1.14 -6.52 -10.40
N SER A 142 1.34 -5.19 -10.19
CA SER A 142 2.56 -4.64 -9.58
C SER A 142 2.84 -5.20 -8.18
N SER A 143 1.81 -5.55 -7.41
CA SER A 143 1.98 -6.18 -6.09
C SER A 143 2.54 -7.61 -6.17
N SER A 144 2.52 -8.26 -7.35
CA SER A 144 3.10 -9.61 -7.51
C SER A 144 4.62 -9.62 -7.32
N PHE A 145 5.30 -8.51 -7.61
CA PHE A 145 6.74 -8.38 -7.37
C PHE A 145 7.06 -8.39 -5.86
N LEU A 146 6.25 -7.69 -5.06
CA LEU A 146 6.38 -7.71 -3.59
C LEU A 146 6.05 -9.11 -3.03
N ALA A 147 5.02 -9.75 -3.55
CA ALA A 147 4.66 -11.12 -3.17
C ALA A 147 5.78 -12.12 -3.51
N GLY A 148 6.36 -12.01 -4.69
CA GLY A 148 7.51 -12.82 -5.10
C GLY A 148 8.74 -12.59 -4.22
N TYR A 149 9.03 -11.33 -3.90
CA TYR A 149 10.12 -10.95 -2.98
C TYR A 149 9.92 -11.56 -1.58
N LEU A 150 8.73 -11.39 -1.00
CA LEU A 150 8.40 -11.95 0.30
C LEU A 150 8.48 -13.48 0.28
N ASN A 151 7.95 -14.12 -0.76
CA ASN A 151 8.02 -15.56 -0.92
C ASN A 151 9.45 -16.08 -0.99
N PHE A 152 10.33 -15.40 -1.73
CA PHE A 152 11.73 -15.79 -1.85
C PHE A 152 12.40 -15.92 -0.48
N TYR A 153 12.24 -14.91 0.37
CA TYR A 153 12.88 -14.92 1.70
C TYR A 153 12.16 -15.82 2.71
N LEU A 154 10.82 -15.87 2.69
CA LEU A 154 10.10 -16.75 3.60
C LEU A 154 10.34 -18.23 3.29
N HIS A 155 10.64 -18.59 2.04
CA HIS A 155 11.04 -19.96 1.66
C HIS A 155 12.37 -20.40 2.29
N LEU A 156 13.25 -19.46 2.63
CA LEU A 156 14.49 -19.77 3.37
C LEU A 156 14.23 -20.10 4.85
N ILE A 157 13.11 -19.60 5.39
CA ILE A 157 12.76 -19.69 6.82
C ILE A 157 11.75 -20.82 7.05
N PHE A 158 10.80 -21.02 6.14
CA PHE A 158 9.70 -21.97 6.26
C PHE A 158 9.64 -22.94 5.08
N LYS A 159 9.28 -24.18 5.36
CA LYS A 159 9.07 -25.23 4.34
C LYS A 159 7.68 -25.20 3.70
N ASN A 160 6.75 -24.51 4.31
CA ASN A 160 5.31 -24.51 4.00
C ASN A 160 4.82 -23.14 3.52
N VAL A 161 5.48 -22.61 2.50
CA VAL A 161 5.13 -21.35 1.85
C VAL A 161 4.70 -21.61 0.41
N THR A 162 3.67 -20.92 -0.06
CA THR A 162 3.21 -20.98 -1.45
C THR A 162 2.96 -19.59 -2.01
N LEU A 163 3.66 -19.24 -3.07
CA LEU A 163 3.34 -18.05 -3.87
C LEU A 163 2.13 -18.37 -4.75
N VAL A 164 1.02 -17.68 -4.50
CA VAL A 164 -0.20 -17.81 -5.31
C VAL A 164 -0.03 -16.99 -6.59
N LEU A 165 0.09 -17.68 -7.71
CA LEU A 165 0.23 -17.07 -9.03
C LEU A 165 -1.13 -16.61 -9.55
N SER A 166 -1.16 -15.44 -10.19
CA SER A 166 -2.40 -14.79 -10.64
C SER A 166 -2.51 -14.65 -12.15
N SER A 167 -2.08 -15.68 -12.89
CA SER A 167 -2.15 -15.72 -14.36
C SER A 167 -3.60 -15.76 -14.85
N ALA A 168 -4.46 -16.53 -14.18
CA ALA A 168 -5.90 -16.57 -14.45
C ALA A 168 -6.72 -16.57 -13.15
N ALA A 169 -7.96 -16.06 -13.22
CA ALA A 169 -8.81 -15.94 -12.04
C ALA A 169 -9.13 -17.29 -11.39
N GLY A 170 -9.30 -18.36 -12.18
CA GLY A 170 -9.56 -19.73 -11.70
C GLY A 170 -8.39 -20.32 -10.92
N GLU A 171 -7.18 -20.12 -11.40
CA GLU A 171 -5.95 -20.68 -10.83
C GLU A 171 -5.71 -20.23 -9.38
N ILE A 172 -6.12 -19.02 -9.02
CA ILE A 172 -6.01 -18.53 -7.63
C ILE A 172 -6.81 -19.43 -6.67
N TYR A 173 -8.04 -19.80 -7.05
CA TYR A 173 -8.88 -20.65 -6.20
C TYR A 173 -8.38 -22.09 -6.13
N GLU A 174 -7.83 -22.61 -7.23
CA GLU A 174 -7.21 -23.93 -7.26
C GLU A 174 -6.02 -24.01 -6.29
N GLN A 175 -5.18 -22.98 -6.26
CA GLN A 175 -4.04 -22.90 -5.34
C GLN A 175 -4.47 -22.69 -3.89
N LEU A 176 -5.61 -22.03 -3.64
CA LEU A 176 -6.16 -21.77 -2.31
C LEU A 176 -7.17 -22.83 -1.85
N VAL A 177 -7.43 -23.88 -2.66
CA VAL A 177 -8.49 -24.86 -2.37
C VAL A 177 -8.31 -25.56 -1.02
N HIS A 178 -7.09 -25.72 -0.53
CA HIS A 178 -6.77 -26.38 0.72
C HIS A 178 -6.62 -25.43 1.92
N ILE A 179 -6.72 -24.11 1.72
CA ILE A 179 -6.60 -23.15 2.82
C ILE A 179 -7.69 -23.38 3.87
N GLY A 180 -7.31 -23.37 5.13
CA GLY A 180 -8.22 -23.64 6.25
C GLY A 180 -7.69 -23.12 7.60
N PRO A 181 -8.28 -23.58 8.71
CA PRO A 181 -7.89 -23.14 10.05
C PRO A 181 -6.42 -23.44 10.37
N GLY A 182 -5.70 -22.42 10.78
CA GLY A 182 -4.27 -22.44 11.06
C GLY A 182 -3.39 -22.06 9.89
N ASP A 183 -3.95 -21.87 8.69
CA ASP A 183 -3.23 -21.32 7.55
C ASP A 183 -3.36 -19.79 7.50
N VAL A 184 -2.37 -19.13 6.88
CA VAL A 184 -2.33 -17.68 6.72
C VAL A 184 -2.23 -17.32 5.24
N LEU A 185 -3.13 -16.45 4.77
CA LEU A 185 -2.99 -15.76 3.48
C LEU A 185 -2.41 -14.37 3.69
N VAL A 186 -1.19 -14.11 3.24
CA VAL A 186 -0.63 -12.76 3.14
C VAL A 186 -1.07 -12.17 1.80
N SER A 187 -1.97 -11.19 1.84
CA SER A 187 -2.47 -10.51 0.64
C SER A 187 -1.89 -9.11 0.53
N ILE A 188 -1.12 -8.87 -0.53
CA ILE A 188 -0.47 -7.58 -0.82
C ILE A 188 -1.28 -6.87 -1.90
N SER A 189 -1.89 -5.72 -1.55
CA SER A 189 -2.72 -4.98 -2.49
C SER A 189 -2.80 -3.50 -2.15
N PHE A 190 -2.58 -2.67 -3.16
CA PHE A 190 -2.59 -1.21 -3.08
C PHE A 190 -3.67 -0.61 -4.00
N PRO A 191 -3.97 0.70 -3.91
CA PRO A 191 -4.90 1.35 -4.84
C PRO A 191 -4.48 1.13 -6.30
N ARG A 192 -5.36 0.89 -7.01
CA ARG A 192 -6.52 0.34 -7.59
C ARG A 192 -6.68 -1.15 -7.24
N TYR A 193 -7.20 -1.42 -6.07
CA TYR A 193 -7.32 -2.78 -5.51
C TYR A 193 -7.91 -3.75 -6.53
N SER A 194 -7.23 -4.88 -6.73
CA SER A 194 -7.69 -5.92 -7.64
C SER A 194 -8.91 -6.64 -7.07
N LYS A 195 -10.00 -6.74 -7.85
CA LYS A 195 -11.16 -7.55 -7.48
C LYS A 195 -10.78 -9.01 -7.26
N MET A 196 -9.82 -9.54 -8.03
CA MET A 196 -9.31 -10.91 -7.85
C MET A 196 -8.71 -11.11 -6.47
N ALA A 197 -7.87 -10.16 -6.02
CA ALA A 197 -7.28 -10.24 -4.68
C ALA A 197 -8.35 -10.11 -3.58
N ILE A 198 -9.35 -9.23 -3.75
CA ILE A 198 -10.47 -9.09 -2.81
C ILE A 198 -11.23 -10.42 -2.68
N HIS A 199 -11.63 -11.02 -3.79
CA HIS A 199 -12.37 -12.28 -3.80
C HIS A 199 -11.53 -13.45 -3.24
N ALA A 200 -10.21 -13.48 -3.50
CA ALA A 200 -9.31 -14.48 -2.93
C ALA A 200 -9.25 -14.38 -1.38
N VAL A 201 -9.19 -13.16 -0.86
CA VAL A 201 -9.26 -12.90 0.59
C VAL A 201 -10.61 -13.34 1.18
N GLU A 202 -11.72 -13.02 0.53
CA GLU A 202 -13.04 -13.48 0.95
C GLU A 202 -13.13 -15.01 0.96
N PHE A 203 -12.57 -15.66 -0.07
CA PHE A 203 -12.53 -17.12 -0.16
C PHE A 203 -11.73 -17.73 0.99
N ALA A 204 -10.51 -17.24 1.24
CA ALA A 204 -9.65 -17.73 2.32
C ALA A 204 -10.36 -17.63 3.69
N ARG A 205 -10.97 -16.48 3.98
CA ARG A 205 -11.74 -16.27 5.22
C ARG A 205 -12.92 -17.21 5.38
N ARG A 206 -13.70 -17.43 4.32
CA ARG A 206 -14.84 -18.36 4.35
C ARG A 206 -14.42 -19.79 4.65
N ARG A 207 -13.18 -20.15 4.32
CA ARG A 207 -12.60 -21.46 4.62
C ARG A 207 -11.93 -21.54 5.99
N GLY A 208 -11.94 -20.45 6.76
CA GLY A 208 -11.38 -20.39 8.11
C GLY A 208 -9.88 -20.07 8.15
N GLY A 209 -9.28 -19.72 7.03
CA GLY A 209 -7.89 -19.24 6.98
C GLY A 209 -7.77 -17.82 7.56
N ASP A 210 -6.66 -17.56 8.21
CA ASP A 210 -6.29 -16.22 8.65
C ASP A 210 -5.84 -15.36 7.46
N VAL A 211 -6.09 -14.06 7.53
CA VAL A 211 -5.65 -13.11 6.49
C VAL A 211 -4.78 -12.02 7.11
N VAL A 212 -3.59 -11.88 6.60
CA VAL A 212 -2.70 -10.72 6.82
C VAL A 212 -2.75 -9.83 5.59
N ALA A 213 -3.15 -8.57 5.77
CA ALA A 213 -3.17 -7.59 4.68
C ALA A 213 -1.94 -6.68 4.74
N VAL A 214 -1.24 -6.55 3.60
CA VAL A 214 -0.25 -5.49 3.37
C VAL A 214 -0.86 -4.51 2.39
N THR A 215 -1.20 -3.30 2.88
CA THR A 215 -1.98 -2.32 2.12
C THR A 215 -1.65 -0.88 2.55
N ASP A 216 -2.32 0.10 1.96
CA ASP A 216 -1.98 1.53 2.15
C ASP A 216 -2.71 2.21 3.32
N SER A 217 -3.93 1.78 3.62
CA SER A 217 -4.76 2.50 4.59
C SER A 217 -5.86 1.64 5.22
N PRO A 218 -6.43 2.07 6.38
CA PRO A 218 -7.61 1.41 6.97
C PRO A 218 -8.86 1.46 6.09
N MET A 219 -8.87 2.31 5.06
CA MET A 219 -9.98 2.38 4.09
C MET A 219 -9.91 1.30 3.02
N SER A 220 -8.78 0.60 2.91
CA SER A 220 -8.61 -0.53 2.00
C SER A 220 -9.65 -1.62 2.26
N PRO A 221 -10.23 -2.20 1.21
CA PRO A 221 -11.13 -3.36 1.36
C PRO A 221 -10.42 -4.56 2.00
N MET A 222 -9.10 -4.70 1.80
CA MET A 222 -8.30 -5.76 2.41
C MET A 222 -8.19 -5.60 3.92
N TYR A 223 -7.96 -4.37 4.41
CA TYR A 223 -7.84 -4.07 5.83
C TYR A 223 -9.07 -4.52 6.63
N LYS A 224 -10.27 -4.26 6.08
CA LYS A 224 -11.54 -4.61 6.75
C LYS A 224 -11.77 -6.11 6.87
N MET A 225 -11.12 -6.90 6.02
CA MET A 225 -11.25 -8.34 5.98
C MET A 225 -10.09 -9.07 6.66
N ALA A 226 -9.01 -8.38 6.94
CA ALA A 226 -7.83 -8.99 7.54
C ALA A 226 -8.00 -9.23 9.04
N SER A 227 -7.35 -10.27 9.55
CA SER A 227 -7.19 -10.54 10.98
C SER A 227 -6.00 -9.79 11.59
N ALA A 228 -5.04 -9.37 10.75
CA ALA A 228 -3.93 -8.48 11.07
C ALA A 228 -3.49 -7.72 9.80
N SER A 229 -2.90 -6.53 9.96
CA SER A 229 -2.57 -5.70 8.80
C SER A 229 -1.29 -4.90 9.00
N LEU A 230 -0.51 -4.78 7.93
CA LEU A 230 0.61 -3.86 7.83
C LEU A 230 0.27 -2.74 6.85
N LEU A 231 0.45 -1.50 7.29
CA LEU A 231 0.11 -0.32 6.51
C LEU A 231 1.37 0.38 6.02
N ALA A 232 1.49 0.52 4.69
CA ALA A 232 2.54 1.32 4.06
C ALA A 232 1.97 2.09 2.88
N SER A 233 2.28 3.37 2.78
CA SER A 233 1.85 4.19 1.65
C SER A 233 2.52 3.73 0.36
N SER A 234 1.73 3.48 -0.69
CA SER A 234 2.24 3.34 -2.06
C SER A 234 1.95 4.64 -2.80
N ASP A 235 2.88 5.59 -2.77
CA ASP A 235 2.62 6.89 -3.35
C ASP A 235 2.54 6.85 -4.88
N MET A 236 1.45 7.43 -5.40
CA MET A 236 1.27 7.60 -6.82
C MET A 236 2.16 8.75 -7.31
N ILE A 237 3.24 8.41 -7.99
CA ILE A 237 4.13 9.42 -8.60
C ILE A 237 3.59 9.86 -9.96
N SER A 238 3.08 8.91 -10.75
CA SER A 238 2.44 9.14 -12.05
C SER A 238 1.59 7.91 -12.40
N PHE A 239 1.87 7.25 -13.54
CA PHE A 239 1.35 5.92 -13.85
C PHE A 239 2.03 4.83 -13.00
N VAL A 240 3.13 5.15 -12.35
CA VAL A 240 3.90 4.29 -11.45
C VAL A 240 3.47 4.58 -10.01
N ASP A 241 3.26 3.53 -9.24
CA ASP A 241 3.11 3.60 -7.79
C ASP A 241 4.46 3.24 -7.15
N SER A 242 4.96 4.06 -6.21
CA SER A 242 6.16 3.70 -5.46
C SER A 242 5.87 2.51 -4.54
N MET A 243 6.74 1.52 -4.58
CA MET A 243 6.71 0.34 -3.71
C MET A 243 7.85 0.35 -2.67
N VAL A 244 8.58 1.46 -2.54
CA VAL A 244 9.75 1.55 -1.66
C VAL A 244 9.37 1.42 -0.19
N ALA A 245 8.37 2.16 0.27
CA ALA A 245 7.91 2.05 1.66
C ALA A 245 7.29 0.66 1.98
N PRO A 246 6.41 0.08 1.14
CA PRO A 246 6.00 -1.31 1.27
C PRO A 246 7.16 -2.31 1.30
N MET A 247 8.15 -2.16 0.43
CA MET A 247 9.33 -3.04 0.38
C MET A 247 10.14 -2.95 1.68
N SER A 248 10.35 -1.73 2.20
CA SER A 248 11.05 -1.53 3.49
C SER A 248 10.31 -2.21 4.65
N LEU A 249 8.98 -2.16 4.66
CA LEU A 249 8.16 -2.82 5.67
C LEU A 249 8.25 -4.36 5.56
N LEU A 250 8.27 -4.90 4.33
CA LEU A 250 8.48 -6.34 4.11
C LEU A 250 9.89 -6.78 4.53
N ASN A 251 10.92 -5.96 4.31
CA ASN A 251 12.27 -6.25 4.83
C ASN A 251 12.26 -6.39 6.36
N ALA A 252 11.61 -5.46 7.05
CA ALA A 252 11.48 -5.53 8.51
C ALA A 252 10.74 -6.80 8.95
N LEU A 253 9.66 -7.19 8.25
CA LEU A 253 8.90 -8.41 8.51
C LEU A 253 9.75 -9.67 8.33
N ILE A 254 10.47 -9.77 7.21
CA ILE A 254 11.36 -10.90 6.91
C ILE A 254 12.42 -11.05 7.99
N LEU A 255 13.07 -9.94 8.36
CA LEU A 255 14.10 -9.96 9.40
C LEU A 255 13.54 -10.34 10.77
N ALA A 256 12.38 -9.81 11.17
CA ALA A 256 11.75 -10.13 12.44
C ALA A 256 11.38 -11.63 12.54
N VAL A 257 10.82 -12.20 11.48
CA VAL A 257 10.48 -13.63 11.43
C VAL A 257 11.76 -14.49 11.38
N GLY A 258 12.75 -14.10 10.58
CA GLY A 258 14.03 -14.81 10.49
C GLY A 258 14.82 -14.81 11.81
N GLN A 259 14.71 -13.73 12.59
CA GLN A 259 15.32 -13.63 13.90
C GLN A 259 14.71 -14.62 14.93
N GLN A 260 13.38 -14.82 14.84
CA GLN A 260 12.66 -15.79 15.67
C GLN A 260 12.91 -17.26 15.26
N ARG A 261 13.27 -17.48 13.99
CA ARG A 261 13.59 -18.79 13.40
C ARG A 261 15.07 -18.91 13.02
N ARG A 262 15.95 -18.34 13.84
CA ARG A 262 17.38 -18.20 13.52
C ARG A 262 18.07 -19.52 13.25
N ASP A 263 17.77 -20.54 14.04
CA ASP A 263 18.46 -21.84 13.95
C ASP A 263 18.04 -22.58 12.66
N GLU A 264 16.74 -22.57 12.33
CA GLU A 264 16.22 -23.18 11.10
C GLU A 264 16.73 -22.44 9.86
N LEU A 265 16.74 -21.10 9.91
CA LEU A 265 17.27 -20.26 8.82
C LEU A 265 18.77 -20.54 8.63
N SER A 266 19.56 -20.59 9.70
CA SER A 266 21.00 -20.86 9.62
C SER A 266 21.30 -22.25 9.05
N ALA A 267 20.51 -23.25 9.42
CA ALA A 267 20.65 -24.61 8.87
C ALA A 267 20.33 -24.63 7.36
N THR A 268 19.24 -23.97 6.95
CA THR A 268 18.86 -23.87 5.52
C THR A 268 19.94 -23.16 4.70
N LEU A 269 20.46 -22.03 5.19
CA LEU A 269 21.50 -21.27 4.50
C LEU A 269 22.82 -22.07 4.41
N ALA A 270 23.20 -22.79 5.47
CA ALA A 270 24.39 -23.66 5.44
C ALA A 270 24.27 -24.78 4.39
N GLU A 271 23.09 -25.39 4.23
CA GLU A 271 22.82 -26.37 3.18
C GLU A 271 22.90 -25.73 1.79
N MET A 272 22.31 -24.54 1.62
CA MET A 272 22.35 -23.80 0.35
C MET A 272 23.78 -23.40 -0.04
N GLU A 273 24.62 -22.96 0.89
CA GLU A 273 26.02 -22.62 0.63
C GLU A 273 26.79 -23.82 0.08
N GLN A 274 26.54 -25.05 0.59
CA GLN A 274 27.12 -26.26 0.04
C GLN A 274 26.69 -26.52 -1.40
N VAL A 275 25.38 -26.32 -1.69
CA VAL A 275 24.82 -26.45 -3.05
C VAL A 275 25.42 -25.39 -3.97
N TRP A 276 25.49 -24.15 -3.54
CA TRP A 276 26.04 -23.04 -4.34
C TRP A 276 27.52 -23.26 -4.65
N SER A 277 28.31 -23.71 -3.68
CA SER A 277 29.71 -24.07 -3.88
C SER A 277 29.86 -25.23 -4.86
N LYS A 278 29.05 -26.30 -4.71
CA LYS A 278 29.11 -27.49 -5.58
C LYS A 278 28.79 -27.16 -7.03
N TYR A 279 27.84 -26.24 -7.26
CA TYR A 279 27.39 -25.87 -8.62
C TYR A 279 28.01 -24.56 -9.12
N SER A 280 28.96 -23.98 -8.39
CA SER A 280 29.65 -22.71 -8.72
C SER A 280 28.68 -21.59 -9.06
N ILE A 281 27.60 -21.46 -8.28
CA ILE A 281 26.55 -20.45 -8.49
C ILE A 281 27.09 -19.03 -8.30
N PHE A 282 27.97 -18.83 -7.31
CA PHE A 282 28.70 -17.58 -7.12
C PHE A 282 30.15 -17.82 -7.58
N GLY A 283 30.68 -16.90 -8.41
CA GLY A 283 32.09 -16.95 -8.79
C GLY A 283 32.95 -16.99 -7.55
N LYS A 284 33.91 -17.91 -7.47
CA LYS A 284 35.01 -17.74 -6.57
C LYS A 284 35.77 -16.50 -7.04
N GLU A 285 36.02 -15.54 -6.17
CA GLU A 285 37.14 -14.63 -6.38
C GLU A 285 38.36 -15.57 -6.48
N ASP A 286 38.88 -15.70 -7.70
CA ASP A 286 40.15 -16.39 -7.91
C ASP A 286 41.18 -15.59 -7.09
N ASP A 287 41.72 -16.21 -6.05
CA ASP A 287 42.88 -15.71 -5.36
C ASP A 287 44.01 -15.58 -6.41
N GLU A 288 44.25 -14.34 -6.91
CA GLU A 288 45.48 -13.98 -7.57
C GLU A 288 46.59 -13.72 -6.56
#